data_5a2eb6c78acef6efe0cacf4d2412d440
#
_entry.id   5a2eb6c78acef6efe0cacf4d2412d440
#
_cell.length_a   1.000
_cell.length_b   1.000
_cell.length_c   1.000
_cell.angle_alpha   90.00
_cell.angle_beta   90.00
_cell.angle_gamma   90.00
#
_symmetry.space_group_name_H-M   'P 1'
#
loop_
_entity.id
_entity.type
_entity.pdbx_description
1 polymer ?
#
loop_
_entity_poly.entity_id
_entity_poly.type
_entity_poly.pdbx_seq_one_letter_code
_entity_poly.pdbx_strand_id
1 'polypeptide(L)'
;DHAYLEAIDHAIAACAAPDVAADLWIYLAGADPFEGDYLGGLAVSADGLRERSRRVFATARHLQIPVVTVLAGGYARRPEQLHALHAATAQEAARAWSS
;
A
#
# COMPACT_ATOMS: atom_id res chain seq x y z
N ASP A 1 11.57 2.10 7.89
CA ASP A 1 10.71 1.32 6.97
C ASP A 1 10.53 -0.13 7.40
N HIS A 2 11.57 -0.76 7.94
CA HIS A 2 11.54 -2.19 8.22
C HIS A 2 10.39 -2.60 9.16
N ALA A 3 10.23 -1.89 10.27
CA ALA A 3 9.17 -2.21 11.23
C ALA A 3 7.78 -2.00 10.63
N TYR A 4 7.62 -0.95 9.83
CA TYR A 4 6.38 -0.68 9.13
C TYR A 4 6.04 -1.79 8.13
N LEU A 5 7.02 -2.20 7.31
CA LEU A 5 6.82 -3.25 6.32
C LEU A 5 6.56 -4.60 6.97
N GLU A 6 7.18 -4.87 8.11
CA GLU A 6 6.88 -6.08 8.88
C GLU A 6 5.44 -6.10 9.36
N ALA A 7 4.93 -4.95 9.83
CA ALA A 7 3.52 -4.82 10.22
C ALA A 7 2.59 -5.02 9.02
N ILE A 8 2.98 -4.51 7.85
CA ILE A 8 2.22 -4.72 6.61
C ILE A 8 2.17 -6.21 6.27
N ASP A 9 3.28 -6.92 6.38
CA ASP A 9 3.32 -8.36 6.12
C ASP A 9 2.37 -9.13 7.05
N HIS A 10 2.32 -8.76 8.33
CA HIS A 10 1.38 -9.35 9.28
C HIS A 10 -0.07 -9.09 8.90
N ALA A 11 -0.39 -7.87 8.47
CA ALA A 11 -1.73 -7.51 8.03
C ALA A 11 -2.13 -8.29 6.77
N ILE A 12 -1.22 -8.39 5.81
CA ILE A 12 -1.45 -9.14 4.56
C ILE A 12 -1.70 -10.62 4.89
N ALA A 13 -0.90 -11.21 5.75
CA ALA A 13 -1.05 -12.60 6.15
C ALA A 13 -2.41 -12.85 6.81
N ALA A 14 -2.87 -11.92 7.65
CA ALA A 14 -4.19 -12.02 8.28
C ALA A 14 -5.32 -11.97 7.26
N CYS A 15 -5.22 -11.08 6.26
CA CYS A 15 -6.23 -10.97 5.21
C CYS A 15 -6.19 -12.16 4.24
N ALA A 16 -5.04 -12.79 4.08
CA ALA A 16 -4.84 -13.92 3.18
C ALA A 16 -5.12 -15.27 3.84
N ALA A 17 -5.45 -15.30 5.12
CA ALA A 17 -5.69 -16.54 5.86
C ALA A 17 -6.83 -17.34 5.22
N PRO A 18 -6.69 -18.67 5.08
CA PRO A 18 -7.72 -19.47 4.39
C PRO A 18 -9.11 -19.40 5.00
N ASP A 19 -9.21 -19.18 6.32
CA ASP A 19 -10.49 -19.07 7.01
C ASP A 19 -11.21 -17.74 6.76
N VAL A 20 -10.49 -16.72 6.25
CA VAL A 20 -11.11 -15.45 5.87
C VAL A 20 -11.87 -15.59 4.55
N ALA A 21 -11.30 -16.32 3.58
CA ALA A 21 -11.91 -16.62 2.29
C ALA A 21 -12.45 -15.37 1.57
N ALA A 22 -11.64 -14.33 1.49
CA ALA A 22 -12.05 -13.07 0.89
C ALA A 22 -12.21 -13.19 -0.63
N ASP A 23 -13.27 -12.58 -1.18
CA ASP A 23 -13.54 -12.52 -2.61
C ASP A 23 -13.06 -11.20 -3.21
N LEU A 24 -12.79 -10.22 -2.37
CA LEU A 24 -12.37 -8.87 -2.78
C LEU A 24 -11.56 -8.24 -1.65
N TRP A 25 -10.49 -7.58 -2.01
CA TRP A 25 -9.75 -6.72 -1.07
C TRP A 25 -10.02 -5.26 -1.39
N ILE A 26 -10.23 -4.47 -0.35
CA ILE A 26 -10.25 -3.01 -0.45
C ILE A 26 -8.97 -2.52 0.23
N TYR A 27 -8.10 -1.88 -0.56
CA TYR A 27 -6.83 -1.37 -0.09
C TYR A 27 -6.89 0.14 0.09
N LEU A 28 -6.89 0.58 1.32
CA LEU A 28 -6.81 2.01 1.66
C LEU A 28 -5.35 2.43 1.61
N ALA A 29 -4.94 2.93 0.46
CA ALA A 29 -3.55 3.27 0.19
C ALA A 29 -3.22 4.70 0.61
N GLY A 30 -3.38 4.99 1.91
CA GLY A 30 -3.07 6.30 2.44
C GLY A 30 -1.58 6.62 2.41
N ALA A 31 -1.24 7.87 2.23
CA ALA A 31 0.13 8.36 2.24
C ALA A 31 0.53 8.97 3.60
N ASP A 32 -0.32 8.86 4.61
CA ASP A 32 -0.08 9.40 5.95
C ASP A 32 1.19 8.87 6.63
N PRO A 33 1.63 7.62 6.39
CA PRO A 33 2.87 7.12 7.00
C PRO A 33 4.13 7.78 6.47
N PHE A 34 4.04 8.54 5.36
CA PHE A 34 5.20 9.15 4.73
C PHE A 34 5.92 10.09 5.67
N GLU A 35 7.23 10.06 5.65
CA GLU A 35 8.09 10.89 6.51
C GLU A 35 7.89 12.40 6.31
N GLY A 36 7.43 12.82 5.12
CA GLY A 36 7.14 14.22 4.82
C GLY A 36 5.71 14.65 5.16
N ASP A 37 4.90 13.78 5.76
CA ASP A 37 3.53 14.10 6.13
C ASP A 37 3.53 14.79 7.51
N TYR A 38 2.98 16.01 7.57
CA TYR A 38 3.06 16.80 8.80
C TYR A 38 1.97 16.45 9.83
N LEU A 39 0.95 15.68 9.46
CA LEU A 39 -0.08 15.21 10.37
C LEU A 39 0.15 13.76 10.82
N GLY A 40 0.85 12.97 10.02
CA GLY A 40 1.20 11.62 10.37
C GLY A 40 2.31 11.58 11.42
N GLY A 41 2.38 10.55 12.21
CA GLY A 41 3.41 10.39 13.23
C GLY A 41 4.49 9.38 12.85
N LEU A 42 4.49 8.92 11.62
CA LEU A 42 5.42 7.91 11.13
C LEU A 42 6.46 8.50 10.19
N ALA A 43 7.52 7.77 9.94
CA ALA A 43 8.64 8.25 9.14
C ALA A 43 9.00 7.20 8.07
N VAL A 44 8.02 6.79 7.28
CA VAL A 44 8.22 5.82 6.21
C VAL A 44 8.69 6.55 4.95
N SER A 45 9.70 6.00 4.27
CA SER A 45 10.21 6.59 3.04
C SER A 45 9.24 6.39 1.86
N ALA A 46 9.44 7.15 0.79
CA ALA A 46 8.68 6.96 -0.45
C ALA A 46 8.88 5.54 -0.99
N ASP A 47 10.10 5.01 -0.94
CA ASP A 47 10.40 3.64 -1.35
C ASP A 47 9.68 2.62 -0.47
N GLY A 48 9.56 2.89 0.83
CA GLY A 48 8.83 2.05 1.77
C GLY A 48 7.34 1.99 1.43
N LEU A 49 6.72 3.10 1.06
CA LEU A 49 5.33 3.12 0.64
C LEU A 49 5.12 2.39 -0.69
N ARG A 50 6.06 2.52 -1.63
CA ARG A 50 6.03 1.76 -2.88
C ARG A 50 6.13 0.26 -2.61
N GLU A 51 7.03 -0.15 -1.74
CA GLU A 51 7.20 -1.56 -1.37
C GLU A 51 5.96 -2.12 -0.66
N ARG A 52 5.30 -1.32 0.19
CA ARG A 52 4.02 -1.68 0.78
C ARG A 52 3.00 -2.08 -0.30
N SER A 53 2.84 -1.21 -1.30
CA SER A 53 1.89 -1.45 -2.39
C SER A 53 2.29 -2.67 -3.20
N ARG A 54 3.58 -2.83 -3.50
CA ARG A 54 4.08 -4.00 -4.21
C ARG A 54 3.69 -5.29 -3.49
N ARG A 55 3.86 -5.33 -2.18
CA ARG A 55 3.55 -6.54 -1.38
C ARG A 55 2.05 -6.84 -1.36
N VAL A 56 1.22 -5.82 -1.20
CA VAL A 56 -0.25 -5.98 -1.22
C VAL A 56 -0.69 -6.56 -2.56
N PHE A 57 -0.27 -5.93 -3.66
CA PHE A 57 -0.72 -6.35 -4.99
C PHE A 57 -0.14 -7.69 -5.41
N ALA A 58 1.12 -7.97 -5.07
CA ALA A 58 1.73 -9.27 -5.40
C ALA A 58 1.00 -10.41 -4.71
N THR A 59 0.65 -10.25 -3.44
CA THR A 59 -0.08 -11.29 -2.70
C THR A 59 -1.49 -11.47 -3.26
N ALA A 60 -2.21 -10.38 -3.51
CA ALA A 60 -3.54 -10.45 -4.10
C ALA A 60 -3.51 -11.13 -5.47
N ARG A 61 -2.52 -10.80 -6.29
CA ARG A 61 -2.36 -11.41 -7.61
C ARG A 61 -2.09 -12.91 -7.50
N HIS A 62 -1.23 -13.31 -6.57
CA HIS A 62 -0.93 -14.71 -6.32
C HIS A 62 -2.18 -15.49 -5.89
N LEU A 63 -2.98 -14.91 -5.03
CA LEU A 63 -4.22 -15.51 -4.53
C LEU A 63 -5.40 -15.34 -5.48
N GLN A 64 -5.22 -14.60 -6.58
CA GLN A 64 -6.28 -14.28 -7.55
C GLN A 64 -7.45 -13.54 -6.91
N ILE A 65 -7.16 -12.64 -5.98
CA ILE A 65 -8.17 -11.81 -5.33
C ILE A 65 -8.13 -10.42 -5.96
N PRO A 66 -9.23 -9.92 -6.52
CA PRO A 66 -9.28 -8.56 -7.06
C PRO A 66 -9.14 -7.53 -5.94
N VAL A 67 -8.54 -6.39 -6.26
CA VAL A 67 -8.28 -5.32 -5.31
C VAL A 67 -8.89 -4.02 -5.82
N VAL A 68 -9.68 -3.37 -4.97
CA VAL A 68 -10.07 -1.98 -5.17
C VAL A 68 -9.14 -1.12 -4.34
N THR A 69 -8.42 -0.22 -4.98
CA THR A 69 -7.48 0.68 -4.30
C THR A 69 -8.13 2.04 -4.12
N VAL A 70 -8.11 2.54 -2.89
CA VAL A 70 -8.63 3.85 -2.55
C VAL A 70 -7.47 4.73 -2.13
N LEU A 71 -7.33 5.89 -2.77
CA LEU A 71 -6.34 6.90 -2.38
C LEU A 71 -6.89 7.60 -1.14
N ALA A 72 -6.52 7.09 0.01
CA ALA A 72 -6.94 7.65 1.29
C ALA A 72 -6.00 8.80 1.67
N GLY A 73 -6.05 9.26 2.92
CA GLY A 73 -5.35 10.45 3.39
C GLY A 73 -3.91 10.64 2.90
N GLY A 74 -3.41 11.82 3.14
CA GLY A 74 -2.05 12.21 2.79
C GLY A 74 -1.91 13.72 2.91
N TYR A 75 -0.98 14.16 3.74
CA TYR A 75 -0.80 15.57 4.09
C TYR A 75 0.67 15.96 3.97
N ALA A 76 1.32 15.46 2.91
CA ALA A 76 2.69 15.86 2.61
C ALA A 76 2.75 17.38 2.42
N ARG A 77 3.84 17.99 2.88
CA ARG A 77 4.02 19.46 2.83
C ARG A 77 4.04 19.98 1.40
N ARG A 78 4.46 19.15 0.45
CA ARG A 78 4.58 19.51 -0.97
C ARG A 78 3.61 18.66 -1.78
N PRO A 79 2.65 19.29 -2.48
CA PRO A 79 1.64 18.54 -3.27
C PRO A 79 2.25 17.58 -4.28
N GLU A 80 3.38 17.94 -4.90
CA GLU A 80 4.05 17.07 -5.86
C GLU A 80 4.55 15.76 -5.23
N GLN A 81 4.93 15.79 -3.94
CA GLN A 81 5.28 14.57 -3.21
C GLN A 81 4.09 13.64 -3.06
N LEU A 82 2.93 14.21 -2.67
CA LEU A 82 1.71 13.43 -2.51
C LEU A 82 1.29 12.78 -3.83
N HIS A 83 1.35 13.54 -4.92
CA HIS A 83 1.01 13.03 -6.24
C HIS A 83 1.94 11.88 -6.64
N ALA A 84 3.23 12.02 -6.37
CA ALA A 84 4.21 10.97 -6.68
C ALA A 84 3.97 9.70 -5.86
N LEU A 85 3.58 9.84 -4.59
CA LEU A 85 3.27 8.68 -3.74
C LEU A 85 2.04 7.92 -4.25
N HIS A 86 1.00 8.61 -4.63
CA HIS A 86 -0.20 7.97 -5.18
C HIS A 86 0.05 7.40 -6.58
N ALA A 87 0.84 8.08 -7.40
CA ALA A 87 1.23 7.55 -8.71
C ALA A 87 2.03 6.26 -8.56
N ALA A 88 2.91 6.17 -7.57
CA ALA A 88 3.67 4.96 -7.29
C ALA A 88 2.75 3.79 -6.94
N THR A 89 1.69 4.03 -6.16
CA THR A 89 0.69 3.00 -5.85
C THR A 89 0.03 2.47 -7.13
N ALA A 90 -0.41 3.37 -8.01
CA ALA A 90 -1.03 2.98 -9.27
C ALA A 90 -0.05 2.21 -10.18
N GLN A 91 1.21 2.62 -10.21
CA GLN A 91 2.24 1.94 -10.99
C GLN A 91 2.48 0.52 -10.49
N GLU A 92 2.52 0.30 -9.18
CA GLU A 92 2.69 -1.05 -8.63
C GLU A 92 1.48 -1.94 -8.91
N ALA A 93 0.27 -1.38 -8.89
CA ALA A 93 -0.92 -2.12 -9.31
C ALA A 93 -0.80 -2.56 -10.77
N ALA A 94 -0.41 -1.66 -11.66
CA ALA A 94 -0.23 -1.97 -13.06
C ALA A 94 0.81 -3.07 -13.28
N ARG A 95 1.93 -3.00 -12.55
CA ARG A 95 2.98 -4.03 -12.64
C ARG A 95 2.50 -5.40 -12.20
N ALA A 96 1.71 -5.46 -11.12
CA ALA A 96 1.24 -6.73 -10.58
C ALA A 96 0.32 -7.47 -11.56
N TRP A 97 -0.47 -6.74 -12.32
CA TRP A 97 -1.44 -7.33 -13.26
C TRP A 97 -1.02 -7.25 -14.73
N SER A 98 0.15 -6.72 -15.03
CA SER A 98 0.72 -6.86 -16.36
C SER A 98 1.42 -8.21 -16.48
N SER A 99 1.11 -8.94 -17.49
CA SER A 99 1.68 -10.27 -17.69
C SER A 99 2.77 -10.27 -18.75
#